data_62859d9ef21f20101d6d0fb364423e9a
#
_entry.id   62859d9ef21f20101d6d0fb364423e9a
#
_cell.length_a   1.000
_cell.length_b   1.000
_cell.length_c   1.000
_cell.angle_alpha   90.00
_cell.angle_beta   90.00
_cell.angle_gamma   90.00
#
_symmetry.space_group_name_H-M   'P 1'
#
loop_
_entity.id
_entity.type
_entity.pdbx_description
1 polymer ?
#
loop_
_entity_poly.entity_id
_entity_poly.type
_entity_poly.pdbx_seq_one_letter_code
_entity_poly.pdbx_strand_id
1 'polypeptide(L)'
;MKKSALLLLVVAAAFAQSGYHQLKKISIPGNGFWDYLTVDPATDRVFVSHGTEVDVVDGKKGEVIGKITGMKLIHGIALAPEFNRGFISDGGANQVVIFDLKTLAKTGEVPAGTNPDCIIYDRATKRVFAFNGRSASATAVDAEKGTLAGTVTLEGKPEFAAADGKGHVYVNIEDKSEVMQIDSKALMVLNKWPLAPCEEPSGMAMDTKTRRIFSGCDNKMMSVMNADTGKVVATVPIGEGVDATWFDPGTKYVLDSCGQDGVLTVIHEDSPDKYSVVENVMTQKGARTMALNTKTHDVFLSVAEVEILPPAEGQPKGRPRRRIQPGTFGLLEFGR
;
A
#
# COMPACT_ATOMS: atom_id res chain seq x y z
N MET A 1 31.64 -39.13 -45.52
CA MET A 1 30.51 -38.36 -45.06
C MET A 1 30.64 -38.21 -43.55
N LYS A 2 31.10 -37.06 -43.05
CA LYS A 2 31.25 -36.79 -41.62
C LYS A 2 29.94 -36.15 -41.13
N LYS A 3 29.22 -36.81 -40.23
CA LYS A 3 28.03 -36.26 -39.57
C LYS A 3 28.48 -35.38 -38.38
N SER A 4 28.39 -34.09 -38.52
CA SER A 4 28.55 -33.15 -37.39
C SER A 4 27.28 -33.17 -36.55
N ALA A 5 27.36 -33.60 -35.32
CA ALA A 5 26.30 -33.48 -34.35
C ALA A 5 26.35 -32.08 -33.72
N LEU A 6 25.31 -31.30 -33.92
CA LEU A 6 25.14 -29.99 -33.31
C LEU A 6 24.59 -30.21 -31.89
N LEU A 7 25.44 -29.98 -30.89
CA LEU A 7 25.05 -30.03 -29.48
C LEU A 7 24.32 -28.72 -29.12
N LEU A 8 22.99 -28.73 -28.99
CA LEU A 8 22.23 -27.61 -28.43
C LEU A 8 22.49 -27.55 -26.93
N LEU A 9 23.28 -26.60 -26.48
CA LEU A 9 23.34 -26.21 -25.06
C LEU A 9 22.05 -25.50 -24.70
N VAL A 10 21.15 -26.17 -24.00
CA VAL A 10 20.02 -25.52 -23.30
C VAL A 10 20.60 -24.89 -22.03
N VAL A 11 20.86 -23.60 -22.05
CA VAL A 11 21.16 -22.83 -20.84
C VAL A 11 19.83 -22.67 -20.10
N ALA A 12 19.60 -23.51 -19.10
CA ALA A 12 18.55 -23.27 -18.13
C ALA A 12 18.95 -22.03 -17.33
N ALA A 13 18.27 -20.91 -17.56
CA ALA A 13 18.36 -19.74 -16.69
C ALA A 13 17.78 -20.19 -15.33
N ALA A 14 18.64 -20.39 -14.36
CA ALA A 14 18.21 -20.53 -12.97
C ALA A 14 17.70 -19.16 -12.53
N PHE A 15 16.39 -18.98 -12.50
CA PHE A 15 15.80 -17.81 -11.85
C PHE A 15 16.15 -17.89 -10.36
N ALA A 16 16.78 -16.86 -9.84
CA ALA A 16 16.99 -16.75 -8.41
C ALA A 16 15.61 -16.68 -7.74
N GLN A 17 15.32 -17.60 -6.83
CA GLN A 17 14.11 -17.53 -6.01
C GLN A 17 14.27 -16.40 -4.99
N SER A 18 13.20 -15.63 -4.76
CA SER A 18 13.18 -14.56 -3.76
C SER A 18 13.33 -15.09 -2.35
N GLY A 19 12.97 -16.35 -2.14
CA GLY A 19 12.86 -17.03 -0.85
C GLY A 19 11.52 -16.77 -0.15
N TYR A 20 10.68 -15.87 -0.67
CA TYR A 20 9.37 -15.61 -0.06
C TYR A 20 8.46 -16.84 -0.20
N HIS A 21 7.87 -17.25 0.91
CA HIS A 21 6.86 -18.29 0.99
C HIS A 21 5.87 -17.98 2.12
N GLN A 22 4.69 -18.57 2.06
CA GLN A 22 3.70 -18.37 3.11
C GLN A 22 4.16 -19.05 4.42
N LEU A 23 4.34 -18.24 5.47
CA LEU A 23 4.69 -18.71 6.80
C LEU A 23 3.46 -19.16 7.58
N LYS A 24 2.40 -18.35 7.56
CA LYS A 24 1.15 -18.65 8.27
C LYS A 24 -0.05 -17.87 7.70
N LYS A 25 -1.25 -18.31 8.10
CA LYS A 25 -2.49 -17.57 7.95
C LYS A 25 -3.04 -17.25 9.34
N ILE A 26 -3.29 -15.97 9.58
CA ILE A 26 -3.78 -15.43 10.86
C ILE A 26 -5.26 -15.13 10.69
N SER A 27 -6.14 -15.79 11.45
CA SER A 27 -7.57 -15.52 11.41
C SER A 27 -7.88 -14.27 12.24
N ILE A 28 -8.68 -13.36 11.67
CA ILE A 28 -9.20 -12.17 12.36
C ILE A 28 -10.72 -12.33 12.47
N PRO A 29 -11.28 -12.43 13.68
CA PRO A 29 -12.73 -12.61 13.87
C PRO A 29 -13.50 -11.37 13.43
N GLY A 30 -14.61 -11.57 12.74
CA GLY A 30 -15.53 -10.52 12.31
C GLY A 30 -15.92 -10.66 10.86
N ASN A 31 -16.72 -9.71 10.40
CA ASN A 31 -17.16 -9.61 9.02
C ASN A 31 -17.00 -8.16 8.59
N GLY A 32 -16.48 -7.94 7.40
CA GLY A 32 -16.41 -6.60 6.91
C GLY A 32 -15.49 -6.46 5.70
N PHE A 33 -15.45 -5.27 5.24
CA PHE A 33 -14.53 -4.80 4.22
C PHE A 33 -13.16 -4.56 4.85
N TRP A 34 -12.11 -4.75 4.07
CA TRP A 34 -10.75 -4.41 4.47
C TRP A 34 -10.11 -3.52 3.42
N ASP A 35 -9.08 -2.79 3.86
CA ASP A 35 -8.28 -1.95 2.99
C ASP A 35 -6.81 -1.98 3.45
N TYR A 36 -6.19 -0.83 3.72
CA TYR A 36 -4.79 -0.78 4.10
C TYR A 36 -4.50 -1.44 5.44
N LEU A 37 -3.25 -1.82 5.61
CA LEU A 37 -2.69 -2.26 6.88
C LEU A 37 -1.31 -1.63 7.06
N THR A 38 -0.86 -1.56 8.31
CA THR A 38 0.42 -0.93 8.67
C THR A 38 1.12 -1.74 9.73
N VAL A 39 2.41 -1.99 9.55
CA VAL A 39 3.27 -2.65 10.54
C VAL A 39 4.01 -1.61 11.36
N ASP A 40 4.09 -1.82 12.68
CA ASP A 40 5.04 -1.17 13.57
C ASP A 40 6.27 -2.10 13.74
N PRO A 41 7.39 -1.85 13.06
CA PRO A 41 8.57 -2.73 13.12
C PRO A 41 9.24 -2.77 14.50
N ALA A 42 8.96 -1.78 15.37
CA ALA A 42 9.54 -1.74 16.71
C ALA A 42 8.86 -2.73 17.66
N THR A 43 7.57 -2.97 17.48
CA THR A 43 6.74 -3.82 18.37
C THR A 43 6.21 -5.07 17.67
N ASP A 44 6.42 -5.22 16.36
CA ASP A 44 5.86 -6.26 15.48
C ASP A 44 4.32 -6.31 15.51
N ARG A 45 3.66 -5.18 15.81
CA ARG A 45 2.21 -5.06 15.72
C ARG A 45 1.79 -4.72 14.31
N VAL A 46 0.77 -5.41 13.83
CA VAL A 46 0.10 -5.15 12.56
C VAL A 46 -1.26 -4.52 12.84
N PHE A 47 -1.48 -3.32 12.34
CA PHE A 47 -2.74 -2.58 12.41
C PHE A 47 -3.50 -2.82 11.11
N VAL A 48 -4.67 -3.40 11.18
CA VAL A 48 -5.43 -3.88 10.03
C VAL A 48 -6.77 -3.18 9.95
N SER A 49 -7.06 -2.50 8.86
CA SER A 49 -8.39 -1.91 8.65
C SER A 49 -9.43 -3.01 8.46
N HIS A 50 -10.55 -2.93 9.18
CA HIS A 50 -11.61 -3.92 9.14
C HIS A 50 -12.99 -3.25 9.25
N GLY A 51 -13.45 -2.70 8.14
CA GLY A 51 -14.75 -2.04 8.03
C GLY A 51 -14.87 -0.80 8.92
N THR A 52 -15.32 -0.96 10.15
CA THR A 52 -15.55 0.13 11.11
C THR A 52 -14.58 0.14 12.28
N GLU A 53 -13.60 -0.76 12.26
CA GLU A 53 -12.62 -0.93 13.33
C GLU A 53 -11.22 -1.23 12.78
N VAL A 54 -10.19 -0.99 13.59
CA VAL A 54 -8.82 -1.48 13.34
C VAL A 54 -8.58 -2.65 14.28
N ASP A 55 -8.27 -3.81 13.72
CA ASP A 55 -7.72 -4.92 14.48
C ASP A 55 -6.21 -4.74 14.67
N VAL A 56 -5.72 -4.98 15.87
CA VAL A 56 -4.29 -4.96 16.19
C VAL A 56 -3.82 -6.37 16.42
N VAL A 57 -2.92 -6.84 15.57
CA VAL A 57 -2.40 -8.21 15.58
C VAL A 57 -0.95 -8.21 16.08
N ASP A 58 -0.60 -9.12 16.98
CA ASP A 58 0.78 -9.47 17.29
C ASP A 58 1.33 -10.31 16.12
N GLY A 59 2.20 -9.73 15.29
CA GLY A 59 2.72 -10.38 14.10
C GLY A 59 3.50 -11.66 14.41
N LYS A 60 4.21 -11.72 15.53
CA LYS A 60 4.97 -12.92 15.95
C LYS A 60 4.05 -14.06 16.36
N LYS A 61 3.08 -13.77 17.23
CA LYS A 61 2.16 -14.78 17.74
C LYS A 61 1.06 -15.15 16.77
N GLY A 62 0.68 -14.21 15.87
CA GLY A 62 -0.47 -14.38 14.99
C GLY A 62 -1.80 -14.28 15.71
N GLU A 63 -1.90 -13.42 16.72
CA GLU A 63 -3.08 -13.25 17.57
C GLU A 63 -3.59 -11.81 17.55
N VAL A 64 -4.90 -11.62 17.53
CA VAL A 64 -5.51 -10.30 17.73
C VAL A 64 -5.35 -9.92 19.20
N ILE A 65 -4.64 -8.84 19.46
CA ILE A 65 -4.32 -8.36 20.82
C ILE A 65 -5.06 -7.09 21.22
N GLY A 66 -5.81 -6.50 20.31
CA GLY A 66 -6.59 -5.29 20.58
C GLY A 66 -7.41 -4.83 19.40
N LYS A 67 -8.29 -3.85 19.66
CA LYS A 67 -9.11 -3.20 18.65
C LYS A 67 -9.26 -1.73 18.91
N ILE A 68 -9.42 -0.95 17.83
CA ILE A 68 -9.80 0.46 17.88
C ILE A 68 -11.15 0.57 17.16
N THR A 69 -12.20 0.98 17.87
CA THR A 69 -13.57 0.94 17.37
C THR A 69 -14.22 2.32 17.30
N GLY A 70 -15.45 2.39 16.80
CA GLY A 70 -16.25 3.62 16.79
C GLY A 70 -16.02 4.52 15.59
N MET A 71 -15.61 3.96 14.46
CA MET A 71 -15.49 4.62 13.15
C MET A 71 -16.61 4.16 12.22
N LYS A 72 -16.71 4.75 11.01
CA LYS A 72 -17.78 4.42 10.06
C LYS A 72 -17.32 3.57 8.89
N LEU A 73 -16.25 3.97 8.22
CA LEU A 73 -15.63 3.25 7.13
C LEU A 73 -14.17 3.67 7.07
N ILE A 74 -13.31 2.83 7.57
CA ILE A 74 -11.89 3.13 7.65
C ILE A 74 -11.15 2.57 6.44
N HIS A 75 -10.06 3.26 6.10
CA HIS A 75 -9.18 2.84 5.02
C HIS A 75 -7.76 2.61 5.53
N GLY A 76 -7.02 3.65 5.91
CA GLY A 76 -5.61 3.57 6.23
C GLY A 76 -5.26 3.90 7.69
N ILE A 77 -4.06 3.48 8.09
CA ILE A 77 -3.47 3.74 9.40
C ILE A 77 -2.05 4.27 9.23
N ALA A 78 -1.72 5.40 9.85
CA ALA A 78 -0.37 5.94 9.94
C ALA A 78 0.10 6.01 11.39
N LEU A 79 1.39 5.78 11.63
CA LEU A 79 1.96 5.73 12.97
C LEU A 79 3.01 6.84 13.14
N ALA A 80 2.91 7.60 14.24
CA ALA A 80 3.91 8.57 14.70
C ALA A 80 4.40 8.19 16.10
N PRO A 81 5.25 7.16 16.21
CA PRO A 81 5.61 6.53 17.48
C PRO A 81 6.33 7.47 18.45
N GLU A 82 7.06 8.47 17.97
CA GLU A 82 7.72 9.47 18.81
C GLU A 82 6.74 10.32 19.62
N PHE A 83 5.47 10.42 19.18
CA PHE A 83 4.39 11.09 19.91
C PHE A 83 3.43 10.10 20.58
N ASN A 84 3.73 8.79 20.51
CA ASN A 84 2.85 7.72 20.98
C ASN A 84 1.45 7.81 20.35
N ARG A 85 1.34 8.21 19.07
CA ARG A 85 0.08 8.42 18.35
C ARG A 85 0.00 7.60 17.09
N GLY A 86 -1.21 7.12 16.82
CA GLY A 86 -1.61 6.61 15.53
C GLY A 86 -2.77 7.43 14.97
N PHE A 87 -2.94 7.37 13.67
CA PHE A 87 -3.92 8.13 12.90
C PHE A 87 -4.63 7.19 11.93
N ILE A 88 -5.95 7.32 11.85
CA ILE A 88 -6.79 6.47 10.99
C ILE A 88 -7.60 7.38 10.06
N SER A 89 -7.60 7.09 8.78
CA SER A 89 -8.52 7.72 7.82
C SER A 89 -9.91 7.07 7.93
N ASP A 90 -10.88 7.81 8.44
CA ASP A 90 -12.29 7.40 8.51
C ASP A 90 -13.06 8.06 7.36
N GLY A 91 -13.03 7.42 6.19
CA GLY A 91 -13.67 7.91 4.97
C GLY A 91 -15.18 8.06 5.11
N GLY A 92 -15.81 7.20 5.91
CA GLY A 92 -17.25 7.27 6.16
C GLY A 92 -17.70 8.45 7.02
N ALA A 93 -16.78 9.03 7.80
CA ALA A 93 -17.04 10.21 8.64
C ALA A 93 -16.34 11.47 8.12
N ASN A 94 -15.52 11.40 7.07
CA ASN A 94 -14.71 12.51 6.55
C ASN A 94 -13.82 13.14 7.63
N GLN A 95 -13.06 12.27 8.32
CA GLN A 95 -12.20 12.69 9.42
C GLN A 95 -10.94 11.83 9.51
N VAL A 96 -9.93 12.33 10.22
CA VAL A 96 -8.79 11.57 10.72
C VAL A 96 -9.00 11.33 12.21
N VAL A 97 -9.08 10.07 12.62
CA VAL A 97 -9.16 9.67 14.02
C VAL A 97 -7.76 9.51 14.60
N ILE A 98 -7.55 10.01 15.81
CA ILE A 98 -6.27 9.93 16.54
C ILE A 98 -6.43 8.94 17.69
N PHE A 99 -5.44 8.08 17.87
CA PHE A 99 -5.43 7.12 18.98
C PHE A 99 -4.04 7.05 19.65
N ASP A 100 -4.02 6.60 20.88
CA ASP A 100 -2.82 6.32 21.65
C ASP A 100 -2.27 4.94 21.30
N LEU A 101 -1.01 4.85 20.91
CA LEU A 101 -0.37 3.60 20.44
C LEU A 101 -0.22 2.54 21.54
N LYS A 102 -0.16 2.95 22.82
CA LYS A 102 0.00 1.99 23.93
C LYS A 102 -1.33 1.44 24.40
N THR A 103 -2.33 2.32 24.56
CA THR A 103 -3.64 1.97 25.13
C THR A 103 -4.67 1.62 24.06
N LEU A 104 -4.42 1.96 22.80
CA LEU A 104 -5.33 1.86 21.65
C LEU A 104 -6.61 2.70 21.80
N ALA A 105 -6.67 3.58 22.79
CA ALA A 105 -7.82 4.44 23.02
C ALA A 105 -7.84 5.61 22.01
N LYS A 106 -9.03 5.94 21.49
CA LYS A 106 -9.24 7.20 20.75
C LYS A 106 -8.92 8.38 21.65
N THR A 107 -8.15 9.32 21.15
CA THR A 107 -7.72 10.54 21.86
C THR A 107 -8.18 11.82 21.20
N GLY A 108 -8.65 11.75 19.97
CA GLY A 108 -9.14 12.91 19.23
C GLY A 108 -9.55 12.56 17.80
N GLU A 109 -10.02 13.59 17.12
CA GLU A 109 -10.35 13.51 15.70
C GLU A 109 -10.15 14.89 15.03
N VAL A 110 -9.83 14.90 13.75
CA VAL A 110 -9.62 16.08 12.94
C VAL A 110 -10.51 15.99 11.70
N PRO A 111 -11.34 16.98 11.38
CA PRO A 111 -12.09 17.00 10.14
C PRO A 111 -11.17 16.92 8.92
N ALA A 112 -11.55 16.14 7.93
CA ALA A 112 -10.83 15.94 6.67
C ALA A 112 -11.71 16.33 5.47
N GLY A 113 -11.15 16.25 4.27
CA GLY A 113 -11.93 16.31 3.04
C GLY A 113 -12.81 15.07 2.86
N THR A 114 -13.48 14.97 1.71
CA THR A 114 -14.44 13.89 1.48
C THR A 114 -13.72 12.58 1.16
N ASN A 115 -14.04 11.53 1.91
CA ASN A 115 -13.48 10.19 1.80
C ASN A 115 -11.95 10.21 1.94
N PRO A 116 -11.38 10.54 3.12
CA PRO A 116 -9.98 10.29 3.38
C PRO A 116 -9.70 8.79 3.29
N ASP A 117 -8.71 8.45 2.47
CA ASP A 117 -8.34 7.09 2.04
C ASP A 117 -6.93 6.76 2.50
N CYS A 118 -5.94 6.77 1.60
CA CYS A 118 -4.54 6.64 1.97
C CYS A 118 -4.13 7.67 3.02
N ILE A 119 -3.33 7.24 3.98
CA ILE A 119 -2.80 8.10 5.04
C ILE A 119 -1.34 7.74 5.32
N ILE A 120 -0.47 8.75 5.35
CA ILE A 120 0.95 8.57 5.62
C ILE A 120 1.46 9.55 6.66
N TYR A 121 2.58 9.21 7.31
CA TYR A 121 3.29 10.11 8.21
C TYR A 121 4.60 10.59 7.57
N ASP A 122 4.74 11.91 7.39
CA ASP A 122 6.01 12.55 7.05
C ASP A 122 6.76 12.95 8.31
N ARG A 123 7.79 12.19 8.64
CA ARG A 123 8.63 12.42 9.82
C ARG A 123 9.40 13.74 9.74
N ALA A 124 9.77 14.20 8.54
CA ALA A 124 10.57 15.42 8.37
C ALA A 124 9.84 16.67 8.84
N THR A 125 8.53 16.76 8.58
CA THR A 125 7.70 17.88 9.01
C THR A 125 6.79 17.56 10.19
N LYS A 126 6.82 16.30 10.67
CA LYS A 126 5.96 15.79 11.74
C LYS A 126 4.46 15.97 11.41
N ARG A 127 4.11 15.71 10.16
CA ARG A 127 2.74 15.82 9.66
C ARG A 127 2.22 14.48 9.14
N VAL A 128 0.97 14.24 9.42
CA VAL A 128 0.21 13.15 8.81
C VAL A 128 -0.60 13.74 7.65
N PHE A 129 -0.57 13.08 6.51
CA PHE A 129 -1.35 13.44 5.32
C PHE A 129 -2.39 12.37 5.07
N ALA A 130 -3.66 12.74 5.13
CA ALA A 130 -4.78 11.90 4.71
C ALA A 130 -5.26 12.38 3.33
N PHE A 131 -5.22 11.50 2.35
CA PHE A 131 -5.57 11.80 0.97
C PHE A 131 -7.06 11.55 0.74
N ASN A 132 -7.78 12.60 0.32
CA ASN A 132 -9.23 12.61 0.24
C ASN A 132 -9.67 12.30 -1.20
N GLY A 133 -9.97 11.03 -1.47
CA GLY A 133 -10.21 10.52 -2.82
C GLY A 133 -11.38 11.17 -3.57
N ARG A 134 -12.42 11.66 -2.84
CA ARG A 134 -13.59 12.28 -3.47
C ARG A 134 -13.53 13.80 -3.55
N SER A 135 -12.69 14.45 -2.76
CA SER A 135 -12.55 15.93 -2.80
C SER A 135 -11.23 16.38 -3.42
N ALA A 136 -10.46 15.47 -4.04
CA ALA A 136 -9.21 15.78 -4.72
C ALA A 136 -8.30 16.70 -3.87
N SER A 137 -8.01 16.28 -2.64
CA SER A 137 -7.24 17.07 -1.68
C SER A 137 -6.48 16.19 -0.71
N ALA A 138 -5.54 16.75 0.02
CA ALA A 138 -4.90 16.11 1.16
C ALA A 138 -5.08 16.95 2.42
N THR A 139 -5.54 16.34 3.50
CA THR A 139 -5.64 16.94 4.82
C THR A 139 -4.36 16.70 5.58
N ALA A 140 -3.65 17.76 5.97
CA ALA A 140 -2.45 17.69 6.78
C ALA A 140 -2.78 17.89 8.27
N VAL A 141 -2.34 16.96 9.12
CA VAL A 141 -2.52 16.99 10.58
C VAL A 141 -1.14 17.12 11.23
N ASP A 142 -1.00 18.07 12.17
CA ASP A 142 0.19 18.15 13.05
C ASP A 142 0.19 16.92 13.98
N ALA A 143 1.16 16.04 13.82
CA ALA A 143 1.17 14.77 14.54
C ALA A 143 1.44 14.95 16.03
N GLU A 144 2.19 15.99 16.42
CA GLU A 144 2.52 16.28 17.82
C GLU A 144 1.32 16.91 18.56
N LYS A 145 0.62 17.85 17.90
CA LYS A 145 -0.52 18.54 18.53
C LYS A 145 -1.84 17.80 18.35
N GLY A 146 -1.96 16.98 17.30
CA GLY A 146 -3.23 16.35 16.93
C GLY A 146 -4.27 17.34 16.38
N THR A 147 -3.81 18.36 15.66
CA THR A 147 -4.66 19.42 15.12
C THR A 147 -4.48 19.58 13.62
N LEU A 148 -5.49 20.15 12.95
CA LEU A 148 -5.38 20.48 11.53
C LEU A 148 -4.21 21.43 11.28
N ALA A 149 -3.30 21.07 10.40
CA ALA A 149 -2.20 21.92 9.94
C ALA A 149 -2.56 22.68 8.66
N GLY A 150 -3.44 22.13 7.84
CA GLY A 150 -3.93 22.74 6.61
C GLY A 150 -4.41 21.71 5.60
N THR A 151 -4.71 22.18 4.39
CA THR A 151 -5.19 21.33 3.28
C THR A 151 -4.40 21.66 2.02
N VAL A 152 -4.04 20.63 1.25
CA VAL A 152 -3.46 20.75 -0.08
C VAL A 152 -4.54 20.42 -1.10
N THR A 153 -4.78 21.30 -2.07
CA THR A 153 -5.66 21.02 -3.21
C THR A 153 -4.86 20.20 -4.21
N LEU A 154 -5.45 19.08 -4.65
CA LEU A 154 -4.96 18.21 -5.71
C LEU A 154 -5.90 18.33 -6.91
N GLU A 155 -5.40 18.05 -8.12
CA GLU A 155 -6.23 18.22 -9.34
C GLU A 155 -6.72 16.89 -9.91
N GLY A 156 -6.86 15.86 -9.06
CA GLY A 156 -7.35 14.54 -9.43
C GLY A 156 -7.50 13.65 -8.20
N LYS A 157 -7.87 12.39 -8.44
CA LYS A 157 -8.10 11.38 -7.40
C LYS A 157 -6.78 10.88 -6.82
N PRO A 158 -6.41 11.25 -5.57
CA PRO A 158 -5.22 10.72 -4.94
C PRO A 158 -5.44 9.27 -4.51
N GLU A 159 -4.40 8.47 -4.69
CA GLU A 159 -4.29 7.10 -4.19
C GLU A 159 -3.12 6.97 -3.21
N PHE A 160 -2.20 6.01 -3.36
CA PHE A 160 -1.06 5.87 -2.46
C PHE A 160 -0.06 7.03 -2.55
N ALA A 161 0.66 7.21 -1.44
CA ALA A 161 1.67 8.25 -1.31
C ALA A 161 2.90 7.75 -0.56
N ALA A 162 4.02 8.44 -0.77
CA ALA A 162 5.28 8.21 -0.07
C ALA A 162 5.96 9.53 0.33
N ALA A 163 6.60 9.55 1.50
CA ALA A 163 7.40 10.67 1.96
C ALA A 163 8.89 10.40 1.74
N ASP A 164 9.65 11.43 1.31
CA ASP A 164 11.09 11.29 1.06
C ASP A 164 11.97 11.49 2.30
N GLY A 165 11.37 11.78 3.45
CA GLY A 165 12.07 12.10 4.69
C GLY A 165 12.83 13.42 4.68
N LYS A 166 12.63 14.26 3.65
CA LYS A 166 13.28 15.57 3.47
C LYS A 166 12.28 16.72 3.34
N GLY A 167 11.00 16.44 3.57
CA GLY A 167 9.93 17.43 3.53
C GLY A 167 9.15 17.44 2.22
N HIS A 168 9.24 16.40 1.42
CA HIS A 168 8.38 16.22 0.27
C HIS A 168 7.55 14.93 0.41
N VAL A 169 6.34 15.02 -0.05
CA VAL A 169 5.41 13.91 -0.20
C VAL A 169 5.06 13.76 -1.67
N TYR A 170 5.09 12.54 -2.16
CA TYR A 170 4.69 12.17 -3.51
C TYR A 170 3.39 11.38 -3.43
N VAL A 171 2.48 11.62 -4.35
CA VAL A 171 1.17 10.96 -4.38
C VAL A 171 0.80 10.58 -5.81
N ASN A 172 0.34 9.35 -6.01
CA ASN A 172 -0.28 8.90 -7.25
C ASN A 172 -1.63 9.60 -7.44
N ILE A 173 -1.86 10.12 -8.64
CA ILE A 173 -3.16 10.66 -9.06
C ILE A 173 -3.72 9.70 -10.11
N GLU A 174 -4.58 8.81 -9.64
CA GLU A 174 -5.07 7.65 -10.39
C GLU A 174 -5.73 8.06 -11.72
N ASP A 175 -6.74 8.92 -11.67
CA ASP A 175 -7.55 9.35 -12.80
C ASP A 175 -6.80 10.25 -13.81
N LYS A 176 -5.55 10.62 -13.51
CA LYS A 176 -4.68 11.41 -14.39
C LYS A 176 -3.44 10.64 -14.85
N SER A 177 -3.16 9.48 -14.26
CA SER A 177 -1.90 8.76 -14.47
C SER A 177 -0.67 9.65 -14.27
N GLU A 178 -0.66 10.35 -13.14
CA GLU A 178 0.37 11.32 -12.76
C GLU A 178 0.88 11.06 -11.34
N VAL A 179 2.06 11.60 -11.03
CA VAL A 179 2.55 11.79 -9.66
C VAL A 179 2.60 13.28 -9.36
N MET A 180 2.06 13.68 -8.21
CA MET A 180 2.26 15.03 -7.69
C MET A 180 3.28 15.03 -6.57
N GLN A 181 4.19 16.02 -6.59
CA GLN A 181 5.10 16.31 -5.49
C GLN A 181 4.55 17.46 -4.66
N ILE A 182 4.48 17.25 -3.35
CA ILE A 182 3.96 18.23 -2.38
C ILE A 182 5.12 18.66 -1.46
N ASP A 183 5.27 19.98 -1.26
CA ASP A 183 6.03 20.51 -0.12
C ASP A 183 5.20 20.30 1.15
N SER A 184 5.66 19.40 2.01
CA SER A 184 4.90 19.04 3.21
C SER A 184 4.88 20.13 4.29
N LYS A 185 5.80 21.09 4.23
CA LYS A 185 5.82 22.25 5.14
C LYS A 185 4.98 23.42 4.62
N ALA A 186 5.12 23.76 3.34
CA ALA A 186 4.36 24.84 2.72
C ALA A 186 2.91 24.43 2.38
N LEU A 187 2.60 23.14 2.34
CA LEU A 187 1.31 22.56 1.96
C LEU A 187 0.86 22.97 0.56
N MET A 188 1.76 22.83 -0.40
CA MET A 188 1.52 23.18 -1.80
C MET A 188 2.10 22.16 -2.75
N VAL A 189 1.46 21.98 -3.89
CA VAL A 189 1.97 21.15 -4.99
C VAL A 189 3.13 21.89 -5.64
N LEU A 190 4.28 21.24 -5.73
CA LEU A 190 5.48 21.75 -6.39
C LEU A 190 5.55 21.34 -7.85
N ASN A 191 5.27 20.07 -8.11
CA ASN A 191 5.39 19.48 -9.44
C ASN A 191 4.25 18.49 -9.71
N LYS A 192 3.96 18.30 -11.01
CA LYS A 192 3.06 17.28 -11.54
C LYS A 192 3.78 16.61 -12.69
N TRP A 193 3.88 15.30 -12.67
CA TRP A 193 4.62 14.55 -13.66
C TRP A 193 3.79 13.40 -14.21
N PRO A 194 3.68 13.28 -15.56
CA PRO A 194 3.00 12.14 -16.15
C PRO A 194 3.80 10.86 -15.92
N LEU A 195 3.08 9.77 -15.68
CA LEU A 195 3.66 8.44 -15.47
C LEU A 195 3.65 7.56 -16.73
N ALA A 196 3.26 8.09 -17.88
CA ALA A 196 3.20 7.26 -19.09
C ALA A 196 4.47 6.39 -19.27
N PRO A 197 4.33 5.09 -19.59
CA PRO A 197 3.13 4.39 -20.05
C PRO A 197 2.25 3.76 -18.94
N CYS A 198 2.46 4.07 -17.69
CA CYS A 198 1.62 3.62 -16.56
C CYS A 198 0.21 4.23 -16.67
N GLU A 199 -0.81 3.43 -16.45
CA GLU A 199 -2.21 3.81 -16.41
C GLU A 199 -2.80 3.50 -15.03
N GLU A 200 -3.59 4.42 -14.49
CA GLU A 200 -4.28 4.30 -13.21
C GLU A 200 -3.36 3.79 -12.08
N PRO A 201 -2.32 4.58 -11.69
CA PRO A 201 -1.39 4.19 -10.63
C PRO A 201 -2.10 4.11 -9.27
N SER A 202 -1.96 2.98 -8.58
CA SER A 202 -2.49 2.75 -7.24
C SER A 202 -1.35 2.74 -6.20
N GLY A 203 -0.73 1.59 -5.92
CA GLY A 203 0.33 1.45 -4.94
C GLY A 203 1.53 2.37 -5.19
N MET A 204 2.15 2.88 -4.12
CA MET A 204 3.37 3.68 -4.21
C MET A 204 4.36 3.34 -3.10
N ALA A 205 5.63 3.21 -3.47
CA ALA A 205 6.76 3.15 -2.56
C ALA A 205 7.91 4.02 -3.05
N MET A 206 8.90 4.25 -2.20
CA MET A 206 10.08 5.04 -2.56
C MET A 206 11.37 4.46 -1.96
N ASP A 207 12.40 4.29 -2.79
CA ASP A 207 13.77 4.24 -2.28
C ASP A 207 14.29 5.68 -2.09
N THR A 208 14.35 6.11 -0.84
CA THR A 208 14.79 7.47 -0.48
C THR A 208 16.29 7.66 -0.71
N LYS A 209 17.07 6.58 -0.81
CA LYS A 209 18.52 6.62 -1.05
C LYS A 209 18.83 6.88 -2.51
N THR A 210 18.21 6.13 -3.41
CA THR A 210 18.38 6.28 -4.87
C THR A 210 17.43 7.31 -5.47
N ARG A 211 16.43 7.75 -4.68
CA ARG A 211 15.37 8.69 -5.06
C ARG A 211 14.54 8.16 -6.23
N ARG A 212 14.14 6.89 -6.10
CA ARG A 212 13.24 6.23 -7.06
C ARG A 212 11.89 6.01 -6.43
N ILE A 213 10.86 6.40 -7.15
CA ILE A 213 9.45 6.19 -6.82
C ILE A 213 8.97 5.00 -7.65
N PHE A 214 8.32 4.07 -6.99
CA PHE A 214 7.73 2.88 -7.57
C PHE A 214 6.21 3.03 -7.53
N SER A 215 5.55 2.97 -8.67
CA SER A 215 4.09 3.05 -8.77
C SER A 215 3.57 1.81 -9.48
N GLY A 216 2.77 1.01 -8.78
CA GLY A 216 2.02 -0.11 -9.36
C GLY A 216 0.82 0.40 -10.14
N CYS A 217 0.63 -0.05 -11.38
CA CYS A 217 -0.33 0.48 -12.34
C CYS A 217 -1.33 -0.59 -12.79
N ASP A 218 -2.58 -0.20 -13.07
CA ASP A 218 -3.66 -1.14 -13.42
C ASP A 218 -3.37 -1.89 -14.74
N ASN A 219 -2.59 -1.29 -15.64
CA ASN A 219 -2.16 -1.91 -16.88
C ASN A 219 -0.99 -2.91 -16.73
N LYS A 220 -0.87 -3.57 -15.57
CA LYS A 220 0.05 -4.69 -15.28
C LYS A 220 1.52 -4.32 -15.38
N MET A 221 1.86 -3.15 -14.96
CA MET A 221 3.27 -2.72 -14.85
C MET A 221 3.51 -1.96 -13.56
N MET A 222 4.75 -1.99 -13.09
CA MET A 222 5.28 -1.04 -12.13
C MET A 222 6.10 0.00 -12.90
N SER A 223 5.80 1.27 -12.68
CA SER A 223 6.60 2.40 -13.18
C SER A 223 7.65 2.79 -12.16
N VAL A 224 8.86 3.07 -12.62
CA VAL A 224 9.94 3.61 -11.79
C VAL A 224 10.25 5.03 -12.24
N MET A 225 10.07 5.99 -11.35
CA MET A 225 10.28 7.41 -11.64
C MET A 225 11.42 7.99 -10.80
N ASN A 226 12.24 8.82 -11.42
CA ASN A 226 13.24 9.63 -10.71
C ASN A 226 12.52 10.81 -10.02
N ALA A 227 12.56 10.86 -8.69
CA ALA A 227 11.86 11.84 -7.86
C ALA A 227 12.39 13.28 -8.00
N ASP A 228 13.58 13.47 -8.55
CA ASP A 228 14.17 14.80 -8.73
C ASP A 228 13.82 15.43 -10.08
N THR A 229 13.56 14.58 -11.08
CA THR A 229 13.31 15.02 -12.46
C THR A 229 11.91 14.74 -12.98
N GLY A 230 11.14 13.88 -12.31
CA GLY A 230 9.84 13.39 -12.75
C GLY A 230 9.90 12.48 -13.99
N LYS A 231 11.08 11.98 -14.36
CA LYS A 231 11.22 11.10 -15.52
C LYS A 231 10.99 9.65 -15.14
N VAL A 232 10.16 8.94 -15.88
CA VAL A 232 10.08 7.48 -15.84
C VAL A 232 11.39 6.93 -16.42
N VAL A 233 12.10 6.14 -15.62
CA VAL A 233 13.43 5.58 -15.95
C VAL A 233 13.37 4.09 -16.29
N ALA A 234 12.35 3.39 -15.78
CA ALA A 234 12.10 1.98 -16.08
C ALA A 234 10.62 1.64 -15.94
N THR A 235 10.21 0.57 -16.59
CA THR A 235 8.93 -0.11 -16.37
C THR A 235 9.18 -1.60 -16.22
N VAL A 236 8.43 -2.25 -15.34
CA VAL A 236 8.58 -3.68 -15.03
C VAL A 236 7.21 -4.34 -15.09
N PRO A 237 7.06 -5.50 -15.77
CA PRO A 237 5.79 -6.21 -15.78
C PRO A 237 5.48 -6.79 -14.38
N ILE A 238 4.23 -6.69 -13.96
CA ILE A 238 3.69 -7.25 -12.71
C ILE A 238 2.40 -8.00 -12.97
N GLY A 239 1.84 -8.64 -11.92
CA GLY A 239 0.53 -9.29 -12.01
C GLY A 239 -0.63 -8.29 -12.14
N GLU A 240 -1.85 -8.82 -12.34
CA GLU A 240 -3.07 -8.04 -12.50
C GLU A 240 -3.70 -7.65 -11.17
N GLY A 241 -4.21 -6.41 -11.10
CA GLY A 241 -4.93 -5.87 -9.95
C GLY A 241 -4.01 -5.56 -8.79
N VAL A 242 -2.91 -4.86 -9.08
CA VAL A 242 -2.03 -4.28 -8.05
C VAL A 242 -2.78 -3.22 -7.27
N ASP A 243 -2.58 -3.21 -5.94
CA ASP A 243 -3.17 -2.19 -5.08
C ASP A 243 -2.15 -1.62 -4.09
N ALA A 244 -1.18 -2.43 -3.64
CA ALA A 244 -0.11 -1.94 -2.80
C ALA A 244 1.28 -2.27 -3.39
N THR A 245 2.17 -1.31 -3.27
CA THR A 245 3.60 -1.40 -3.64
C THR A 245 4.42 -1.05 -2.41
N TRP A 246 5.43 -1.87 -2.08
CA TRP A 246 6.36 -1.61 -0.99
C TRP A 246 7.81 -1.78 -1.46
N PHE A 247 8.71 -1.01 -0.87
CA PHE A 247 10.15 -1.16 -1.05
C PHE A 247 10.82 -1.59 0.24
N ASP A 248 11.61 -2.64 0.16
CA ASP A 248 12.43 -3.13 1.25
C ASP A 248 13.89 -2.70 1.06
N PRO A 249 14.37 -1.71 1.81
CA PRO A 249 15.74 -1.23 1.68
C PRO A 249 16.80 -2.26 2.12
N GLY A 250 16.42 -3.26 2.92
CA GLY A 250 17.32 -4.31 3.40
C GLY A 250 17.65 -5.34 2.32
N THR A 251 16.68 -5.67 1.50
CA THR A 251 16.83 -6.65 0.41
C THR A 251 16.91 -6.02 -0.97
N LYS A 252 16.58 -4.74 -1.10
CA LYS A 252 16.36 -4.00 -2.35
C LYS A 252 15.25 -4.60 -3.21
N TYR A 253 14.26 -5.20 -2.59
CA TYR A 253 13.08 -5.69 -3.29
C TYR A 253 11.99 -4.63 -3.32
N VAL A 254 11.39 -4.47 -4.49
CA VAL A 254 10.08 -3.86 -4.65
C VAL A 254 9.07 -5.00 -4.70
N LEU A 255 7.99 -4.85 -3.96
CA LEU A 255 6.95 -5.85 -3.78
C LEU A 255 5.63 -5.27 -4.26
N ASP A 256 4.97 -5.94 -5.19
CA ASP A 256 3.65 -5.55 -5.71
C ASP A 256 2.62 -6.64 -5.42
N SER A 257 1.58 -6.32 -4.64
CA SER A 257 0.50 -7.26 -4.35
C SER A 257 -0.60 -7.16 -5.40
N CYS A 258 -0.68 -8.20 -6.24
CA CYS A 258 -1.55 -8.26 -7.42
C CYS A 258 -2.74 -9.18 -7.13
N GLY A 259 -3.80 -8.59 -6.55
CA GLY A 259 -4.92 -9.33 -5.98
C GLY A 259 -5.80 -10.06 -6.98
N GLN A 260 -5.87 -9.65 -8.25
CA GLN A 260 -6.69 -10.35 -9.25
C GLN A 260 -6.03 -11.66 -9.67
N ASP A 261 -4.71 -11.65 -9.87
CA ASP A 261 -3.95 -12.87 -10.18
C ASP A 261 -3.70 -13.70 -8.91
N GLY A 262 -3.72 -13.10 -7.73
CA GLY A 262 -3.35 -13.75 -6.47
C GLY A 262 -1.87 -14.02 -6.40
N VAL A 263 -1.04 -13.03 -6.75
CA VAL A 263 0.42 -13.11 -6.70
C VAL A 263 1.02 -11.90 -6.00
N LEU A 264 2.16 -12.12 -5.38
CA LEU A 264 3.10 -11.10 -4.95
C LEU A 264 4.24 -11.08 -5.96
N THR A 265 4.33 -10.03 -6.78
CA THR A 265 5.45 -9.85 -7.69
C THR A 265 6.64 -9.29 -6.92
N VAL A 266 7.76 -9.99 -6.93
CA VAL A 266 9.01 -9.62 -6.28
C VAL A 266 9.99 -9.12 -7.34
N ILE A 267 10.43 -7.88 -7.22
CA ILE A 267 11.31 -7.20 -8.18
C ILE A 267 12.57 -6.76 -7.45
N HIS A 268 13.74 -7.02 -7.99
CA HIS A 268 15.00 -6.56 -7.43
C HIS A 268 15.46 -5.27 -8.10
N GLU A 269 15.87 -4.29 -7.29
CA GLU A 269 16.58 -3.09 -7.73
C GLU A 269 18.06 -3.43 -7.96
N ASP A 270 18.42 -3.79 -9.20
CA ASP A 270 19.81 -4.10 -9.58
C ASP A 270 20.70 -2.86 -9.53
N SER A 271 20.13 -1.74 -9.94
CA SER A 271 20.69 -0.39 -9.85
C SER A 271 19.55 0.63 -9.90
N PRO A 272 19.79 1.92 -9.64
CA PRO A 272 18.72 2.93 -9.63
C PRO A 272 17.83 2.97 -10.88
N ASP A 273 18.34 2.52 -12.02
CA ASP A 273 17.62 2.58 -13.30
C ASP A 273 17.47 1.19 -13.95
N LYS A 274 17.76 0.10 -13.20
CA LYS A 274 17.66 -1.27 -13.71
C LYS A 274 17.01 -2.19 -12.68
N TYR A 275 15.99 -2.90 -13.12
CA TYR A 275 15.15 -3.76 -12.30
C TYR A 275 14.92 -5.11 -12.97
N SER A 276 14.83 -6.16 -12.17
CA SER A 276 14.55 -7.51 -12.64
C SER A 276 13.45 -8.16 -11.81
N VAL A 277 12.47 -8.77 -12.48
CA VAL A 277 11.49 -9.62 -11.80
C VAL A 277 12.22 -10.87 -11.31
N VAL A 278 12.21 -11.09 -10.01
CA VAL A 278 12.82 -12.27 -9.38
C VAL A 278 11.84 -13.43 -9.38
N GLU A 279 10.60 -13.16 -8.95
CA GLU A 279 9.59 -14.20 -8.76
C GLU A 279 8.18 -13.60 -8.71
N ASN A 280 7.18 -14.40 -9.12
CA ASN A 280 5.78 -14.20 -8.80
C ASN A 280 5.37 -15.25 -7.77
N VAL A 281 5.35 -14.86 -6.49
CA VAL A 281 5.00 -15.73 -5.37
C VAL A 281 3.49 -15.89 -5.31
N MET A 282 3.00 -17.13 -5.32
CA MET A 282 1.55 -17.38 -5.24
C MET A 282 1.00 -16.97 -3.87
N THR A 283 -0.05 -16.16 -3.89
CA THR A 283 -0.83 -15.75 -2.72
C THR A 283 -2.26 -16.25 -2.84
N GLN A 284 -3.24 -15.51 -2.35
CA GLN A 284 -4.66 -15.80 -2.50
C GLN A 284 -5.31 -14.71 -3.34
N LYS A 285 -6.23 -15.06 -4.25
CA LYS A 285 -7.03 -14.06 -4.97
C LYS A 285 -7.75 -13.14 -3.99
N GLY A 286 -7.65 -11.83 -4.23
CA GLY A 286 -8.16 -10.80 -3.34
C GLY A 286 -7.13 -10.27 -2.32
N ALA A 287 -5.96 -10.90 -2.17
CA ALA A 287 -4.85 -10.37 -1.38
C ALA A 287 -4.17 -9.22 -2.13
N ARG A 288 -4.74 -8.02 -2.03
CA ARG A 288 -4.36 -6.83 -2.81
C ARG A 288 -3.63 -5.77 -2.00
N THR A 289 -3.99 -5.61 -0.73
CA THR A 289 -3.33 -4.68 0.19
C THR A 289 -2.34 -5.41 1.07
N MET A 290 -1.19 -4.77 1.33
CA MET A 290 -0.13 -5.37 2.11
C MET A 290 0.61 -4.34 2.95
N ALA A 291 1.34 -4.82 3.96
CA ALA A 291 2.36 -4.06 4.69
C ALA A 291 3.62 -4.90 4.87
N LEU A 292 4.75 -4.22 4.89
CA LEU A 292 6.07 -4.80 5.05
C LEU A 292 6.62 -4.48 6.45
N ASN A 293 7.10 -5.51 7.16
CA ASN A 293 7.96 -5.32 8.31
C ASN A 293 9.40 -5.17 7.84
N THR A 294 9.91 -3.95 7.78
CA THR A 294 11.28 -3.67 7.29
C THR A 294 12.39 -4.22 8.18
N LYS A 295 12.07 -4.74 9.37
CA LYS A 295 13.04 -5.33 10.31
C LYS A 295 13.19 -6.84 10.11
N THR A 296 12.09 -7.54 9.86
CA THR A 296 12.08 -9.00 9.65
C THR A 296 12.03 -9.37 8.18
N HIS A 297 11.66 -8.42 7.31
CA HIS A 297 11.37 -8.56 5.89
C HIS A 297 10.09 -9.35 5.60
N ASP A 298 9.25 -9.57 6.60
CA ASP A 298 7.97 -10.25 6.43
C ASP A 298 6.93 -9.33 5.83
N VAL A 299 6.05 -9.90 5.01
CA VAL A 299 4.96 -9.23 4.33
C VAL A 299 3.63 -9.77 4.86
N PHE A 300 2.74 -8.87 5.22
CA PHE A 300 1.38 -9.20 5.64
C PHE A 300 0.40 -8.74 4.58
N LEU A 301 -0.50 -9.63 4.13
CA LEU A 301 -1.55 -9.33 3.16
C LEU A 301 -2.92 -9.59 3.77
N SER A 302 -3.81 -8.62 3.68
CA SER A 302 -5.21 -8.79 4.09
C SER A 302 -5.97 -9.62 3.05
N VAL A 303 -6.78 -10.58 3.51
CA VAL A 303 -7.48 -11.51 2.64
C VAL A 303 -8.78 -12.01 3.28
N ALA A 304 -9.77 -12.31 2.44
CA ALA A 304 -10.94 -13.10 2.81
C ALA A 304 -11.39 -13.95 1.62
N GLU A 305 -12.22 -14.96 1.87
CA GLU A 305 -12.89 -15.68 0.81
C GLU A 305 -14.07 -14.85 0.29
N VAL A 306 -14.14 -14.71 -1.04
CA VAL A 306 -15.14 -13.91 -1.72
C VAL A 306 -15.99 -14.82 -2.62
N GLU A 307 -17.28 -14.85 -2.37
CA GLU A 307 -18.25 -15.51 -3.22
C GLU A 307 -18.71 -14.54 -4.31
N ILE A 308 -18.64 -14.98 -5.56
CA ILE A 308 -19.18 -14.25 -6.70
C ILE A 308 -20.66 -14.61 -6.84
N LEU A 309 -21.52 -13.63 -6.60
CA LEU A 309 -22.97 -13.80 -6.71
C LEU A 309 -23.45 -13.48 -8.12
N PRO A 310 -24.53 -14.14 -8.60
CA PRO A 310 -25.17 -13.78 -9.85
C PRO A 310 -25.66 -12.32 -9.82
N PRO A 311 -25.76 -11.67 -10.99
CA PRO A 311 -26.37 -10.34 -11.09
C PRO A 311 -27.75 -10.31 -10.43
N ALA A 312 -28.12 -9.19 -9.80
CA ALA A 312 -29.49 -9.03 -9.30
C ALA A 312 -30.49 -9.00 -10.46
N GLU A 313 -31.67 -9.59 -10.25
CA GLU A 313 -32.75 -9.54 -11.24
C GLU A 313 -33.02 -8.07 -11.62
N GLY A 314 -33.10 -7.81 -12.94
CA GLY A 314 -33.41 -6.47 -13.47
C GLY A 314 -32.25 -5.46 -13.55
N GLN A 315 -31.02 -5.82 -13.15
CA GLN A 315 -29.86 -4.96 -13.37
C GLN A 315 -29.13 -5.32 -14.69
N PRO A 316 -28.69 -4.32 -15.49
CA PRO A 316 -27.86 -4.58 -16.65
C PRO A 316 -26.57 -5.31 -16.23
N LYS A 317 -25.95 -6.05 -17.15
CA LYS A 317 -24.69 -6.78 -16.96
C LYS A 317 -23.61 -5.81 -16.42
N GLY A 318 -23.53 -5.69 -15.09
CA GLY A 318 -22.59 -4.87 -14.37
C GLY A 318 -21.49 -5.72 -13.71
N ARG A 319 -20.62 -5.07 -12.95
CA ARG A 319 -19.59 -5.77 -12.16
C ARG A 319 -20.23 -6.87 -11.31
N PRO A 320 -19.64 -8.09 -11.24
CA PRO A 320 -20.17 -9.18 -10.43
C PRO A 320 -20.36 -8.72 -8.98
N ARG A 321 -21.50 -9.09 -8.39
CA ARG A 321 -21.71 -8.86 -6.96
C ARG A 321 -20.76 -9.77 -6.19
N ARG A 322 -20.08 -9.20 -5.20
CA ARG A 322 -19.13 -9.92 -4.34
C ARG A 322 -19.68 -9.95 -2.92
N ARG A 323 -19.64 -11.09 -2.29
CA ARG A 323 -19.95 -11.27 -0.88
C ARG A 323 -18.75 -11.88 -0.17
N ILE A 324 -18.24 -11.19 0.85
CA ILE A 324 -17.22 -11.74 1.73
C ILE A 324 -17.86 -12.87 2.54
N GLN A 325 -17.23 -14.04 2.56
CA GLN A 325 -17.69 -15.14 3.40
C GLN A 325 -17.40 -14.84 4.86
N PRO A 326 -18.42 -14.91 5.74
CA PRO A 326 -18.24 -14.66 7.17
C PRO A 326 -17.18 -15.56 7.79
N GLY A 327 -16.35 -14.99 8.68
CA GLY A 327 -15.31 -15.72 9.41
C GLY A 327 -14.09 -16.15 8.61
N THR A 328 -13.93 -15.69 7.37
CA THR A 328 -12.77 -16.02 6.51
C THR A 328 -11.72 -14.92 6.42
N PHE A 329 -12.00 -13.76 7.03
CA PHE A 329 -11.07 -12.64 7.04
C PHE A 329 -9.82 -12.93 7.86
N GLY A 330 -8.67 -12.45 7.40
CA GLY A 330 -7.41 -12.61 8.10
C GLY A 330 -6.22 -12.06 7.32
N LEU A 331 -5.04 -12.40 7.80
CA LEU A 331 -3.78 -12.05 7.18
C LEU A 331 -3.07 -13.30 6.67
N LEU A 332 -2.47 -13.20 5.51
CA LEU A 332 -1.40 -14.08 5.07
C LEU A 332 -0.08 -13.42 5.44
N GLU A 333 0.81 -14.17 6.07
CA GLU A 333 2.18 -13.75 6.34
C GLU A 333 3.12 -14.51 5.42
N PHE A 334 3.96 -13.77 4.72
CA PHE A 334 5.02 -14.28 3.86
C PHE A 334 6.37 -13.81 4.40
N GLY A 335 7.34 -14.70 4.41
CA GLY A 335 8.73 -14.43 4.80
C GLY A 335 9.70 -15.21 3.95
N ARG A 336 10.98 -15.03 4.22
CA ARG A 336 12.08 -15.62 3.44
C ARG A 336 12.79 -16.72 4.21
#